data_9e7103ab1344f111f6c0474d60617c4e
#
_entry.id   9e7103ab1344f111f6c0474d60617c4e
#
_cell.length_a   1.000
_cell.length_b   1.000
_cell.length_c   1.000
_cell.angle_alpha   90.00
_cell.angle_beta   90.00
_cell.angle_gamma   90.00
#
_symmetry.space_group_name_H-M   'P 1'
#
loop_
_entity.id
_entity.type
_entity.pdbx_description
1 polymer ?
#
loop_
_entity_poly.entity_id
_entity_poly.type
_entity_poly.pdbx_seq_one_letter_code
_entity_poly.pdbx_strand_id
1 'polypeptide(L)'
;TLATSSAASDVYKRQIHRGVEKICESRDFTQITTYCDRLCYASANTWSHSYIYAAEDLLGVEVPERAEYIRLIAVELQRIASHLMWMGAYGPDTGNLSVMVWCLREREMMMDLLQELGGSRMHYNFPRIGGVKRDLPHGFAQRARSKLELFLQRIQEYEALFDESTVFLVRTQGVGYAKAEEMVNHGVSGPNLMAACVNYDVRW
;
A
#
# COMPACT_ATOMS: atom_id res chain seq x y z
N THR A 1 1.39 36.96 6.17
CA THR A 1 2.74 36.61 6.69
C THR A 1 2.70 35.69 7.90
N LEU A 2 1.72 35.84 8.83
CA LEU A 2 1.58 34.96 10.00
C LEU A 2 1.12 33.53 9.62
N ALA A 3 0.25 33.39 8.61
CA ALA A 3 -0.23 32.10 8.11
C ALA A 3 0.91 31.29 7.44
N THR A 4 1.80 31.95 6.73
CA THR A 4 2.96 31.31 6.08
C THR A 4 4.02 30.85 7.09
N SER A 5 4.25 31.59 8.17
CA SER A 5 5.18 31.19 9.22
C SER A 5 4.66 30.03 10.06
N SER A 6 3.35 29.96 10.30
CA SER A 6 2.69 28.84 10.97
C SER A 6 2.76 27.55 10.14
N ALA A 7 2.44 27.63 8.85
CA ALA A 7 2.52 26.50 7.93
C ALA A 7 3.96 25.97 7.81
N ALA A 8 4.95 26.84 7.68
CA ALA A 8 6.37 26.46 7.65
C ALA A 8 6.81 25.79 8.95
N SER A 9 6.35 26.30 10.11
CA SER A 9 6.64 25.71 11.41
C SER A 9 6.02 24.31 11.58
N ASP A 10 4.81 24.09 11.07
CA ASP A 10 4.16 22.78 11.11
C ASP A 10 4.85 21.77 10.20
N VAL A 11 5.30 22.18 9.02
CA VAL A 11 6.11 21.36 8.12
C VAL A 11 7.39 20.91 8.84
N TYR A 12 8.13 21.80 9.50
CA TYR A 12 9.35 21.45 10.23
C TYR A 12 9.13 20.53 11.43
N LYS A 13 8.05 20.69 12.15
CA LYS A 13 7.80 19.95 13.40
C LYS A 13 7.15 18.57 13.21
N ARG A 14 6.50 18.32 12.08
CA ARG A 14 5.68 17.14 11.87
C ARG A 14 6.08 16.26 10.68
N GLN A 15 7.21 16.54 10.05
CA GLN A 15 7.69 15.76 8.91
C GLN A 15 8.12 14.33 9.25
N ILE A 16 8.40 14.04 10.51
CA ILE A 16 8.95 12.74 10.94
C ILE A 16 10.16 12.34 10.07
N HIS A 17 10.99 13.31 9.74
CA HIS A 17 12.15 13.12 8.88
C HIS A 17 13.18 12.20 9.56
N ARG A 18 13.42 11.03 8.96
CA ARG A 18 14.34 10.02 9.51
C ARG A 18 15.72 10.01 8.84
N GLY A 19 15.97 10.91 7.92
CA GLY A 19 17.23 11.00 7.18
C GLY A 19 17.54 9.77 6.32
N VAL A 20 16.54 9.10 5.76
CA VAL A 20 16.69 7.84 5.04
C VAL A 20 17.65 7.96 3.86
N GLU A 21 17.59 9.04 3.10
CA GLU A 21 18.50 9.29 1.97
C GLU A 21 19.96 9.32 2.44
N LYS A 22 20.23 10.03 3.54
CA LYS A 22 21.58 10.11 4.10
C LYS A 22 22.08 8.81 4.72
N ILE A 23 21.16 8.03 5.28
CA ILE A 23 21.46 6.68 5.76
C ILE A 23 21.84 5.78 4.59
N CYS A 24 21.11 5.86 3.46
CA CYS A 24 21.40 5.07 2.26
C CYS A 24 22.81 5.32 1.70
N GLU A 25 23.32 6.56 1.76
CA GLU A 25 24.70 6.87 1.35
C GLU A 25 25.78 6.16 2.19
N SER A 26 25.46 5.80 3.41
CA SER A 26 26.41 5.24 4.39
C SER A 26 26.25 3.73 4.64
N ARG A 27 25.34 3.07 3.92
CA ARG A 27 25.02 1.66 4.10
C ARG A 27 25.20 0.87 2.82
N ASP A 28 25.44 -0.43 2.95
CA ASP A 28 25.45 -1.35 1.83
C ASP A 28 24.04 -1.46 1.19
N PHE A 29 23.99 -1.57 -0.10
CA PHE A 29 22.73 -1.65 -0.85
C PHE A 29 21.80 -2.79 -0.37
N THR A 30 22.34 -3.89 0.13
CA THR A 30 21.55 -4.99 0.72
C THR A 30 20.89 -4.60 2.05
N GLN A 31 21.53 -3.72 2.83
CA GLN A 31 21.00 -3.23 4.10
C GLN A 31 19.87 -2.21 3.90
N ILE A 32 19.90 -1.46 2.79
CA ILE A 32 18.90 -0.43 2.46
C ILE A 32 17.51 -1.05 2.30
N THR A 33 17.39 -2.29 1.83
CA THR A 33 16.11 -3.01 1.71
C THR A 33 15.29 -2.94 3.01
N THR A 34 15.96 -3.05 4.16
CA THR A 34 15.31 -2.98 5.47
C THR A 34 14.74 -1.59 5.78
N TYR A 35 15.38 -0.53 5.29
CA TYR A 35 14.87 0.84 5.46
C TYR A 35 13.69 1.10 4.52
N CYS A 36 13.75 0.59 3.29
CA CYS A 36 12.64 0.69 2.34
C CYS A 36 11.36 0.05 2.86
N ASP A 37 11.46 -1.08 3.51
CA ASP A 37 10.34 -1.80 4.14
C ASP A 37 9.63 -0.95 5.22
N ARG A 38 10.28 0.07 5.75
CA ARG A 38 9.80 0.96 6.80
C ARG A 38 9.46 2.37 6.33
N LEU A 39 9.46 2.61 5.03
CA LEU A 39 9.05 3.91 4.48
C LEU A 39 7.53 4.09 4.57
N CYS A 40 6.80 3.04 4.29
CA CYS A 40 5.34 3.05 4.40
C CYS A 40 4.87 1.78 5.14
N TYR A 41 4.30 1.98 6.31
CA TYR A 41 3.77 0.92 7.14
C TYR A 41 2.73 0.03 6.43
N ALA A 42 1.82 0.63 5.67
CA ALA A 42 0.75 -0.08 4.99
C ALA A 42 1.20 -0.82 3.72
N SER A 43 2.35 -0.44 3.12
CA SER A 43 2.80 -0.92 1.82
C SER A 43 4.26 -1.38 1.83
N ALA A 44 4.71 -1.99 2.92
CA ALA A 44 6.10 -2.36 3.15
C ALA A 44 6.73 -3.15 1.98
N ASN A 45 6.08 -4.23 1.52
CA ASN A 45 6.60 -5.04 0.41
C ASN A 45 6.71 -4.27 -0.91
N THR A 46 5.78 -3.36 -1.19
CA THR A 46 5.78 -2.57 -2.42
C THR A 46 7.01 -1.67 -2.49
N TRP A 47 7.35 -0.99 -1.38
CA TRP A 47 8.52 -0.13 -1.31
C TRP A 47 9.83 -0.93 -1.41
N SER A 48 9.94 -2.04 -0.69
CA SER A 48 11.10 -2.93 -0.79
C SER A 48 11.26 -3.49 -2.19
N HIS A 49 10.16 -3.87 -2.84
CA HIS A 49 10.15 -4.43 -4.18
C HIS A 49 10.61 -3.41 -5.23
N SER A 50 10.11 -2.16 -5.16
CA SER A 50 10.53 -1.10 -6.07
C SER A 50 12.03 -0.81 -5.98
N TYR A 51 12.58 -0.78 -4.76
CA TYR A 51 14.00 -0.61 -4.54
C TYR A 51 14.82 -1.77 -5.10
N ILE A 52 14.37 -3.01 -4.85
CA ILE A 52 15.06 -4.21 -5.30
C ILE A 52 15.08 -4.30 -6.81
N TYR A 53 13.98 -4.00 -7.50
CA TYR A 53 13.93 -3.93 -8.96
C TYR A 53 14.96 -2.94 -9.52
N ALA A 54 15.01 -1.74 -8.97
CA ALA A 54 15.98 -0.74 -9.41
C ALA A 54 17.43 -1.20 -9.20
N ALA A 55 17.70 -1.90 -8.09
CA ALA A 55 19.02 -2.45 -7.80
C ALA A 55 19.37 -3.63 -8.71
N GLU A 56 18.44 -4.51 -9.02
CA GLU A 56 18.63 -5.64 -9.95
C GLU A 56 18.88 -5.17 -11.37
N ASP A 57 18.11 -4.20 -11.84
CA ASP A 57 18.30 -3.59 -13.15
C ASP A 57 19.70 -2.96 -13.27
N LEU A 58 20.12 -2.20 -12.27
CA LEU A 58 21.44 -1.59 -12.23
C LEU A 58 22.58 -2.60 -12.18
N LEU A 59 22.40 -3.72 -11.48
CA LEU A 59 23.39 -4.77 -11.32
C LEU A 59 23.37 -5.81 -12.46
N GLY A 60 22.34 -5.81 -13.31
CA GLY A 60 22.13 -6.81 -14.37
C GLY A 60 21.84 -8.21 -13.79
N VAL A 61 21.18 -8.31 -12.66
CA VAL A 61 20.89 -9.58 -11.99
C VAL A 61 19.60 -10.18 -12.54
N GLU A 62 19.71 -11.38 -13.13
CA GLU A 62 18.54 -12.16 -13.55
C GLU A 62 17.87 -12.84 -12.35
N VAL A 63 16.54 -12.70 -12.28
CA VAL A 63 15.71 -13.28 -11.21
C VAL A 63 14.98 -14.50 -11.75
N PRO A 64 14.96 -15.65 -11.03
CA PRO A 64 14.16 -16.79 -11.45
C PRO A 64 12.66 -16.45 -11.55
N GLU A 65 12.00 -16.90 -12.60
CA GLU A 65 10.58 -16.66 -12.87
C GLU A 65 9.68 -17.01 -11.66
N ARG A 66 9.98 -18.12 -10.99
CA ARG A 66 9.25 -18.53 -9.78
C ARG A 66 9.34 -17.48 -8.66
N ALA A 67 10.50 -16.86 -8.50
CA ALA A 67 10.70 -15.83 -7.48
C ALA A 67 9.88 -14.57 -7.82
N GLU A 68 9.78 -14.22 -9.11
CA GLU A 68 8.95 -13.09 -9.56
C GLU A 68 7.47 -13.31 -9.23
N TYR A 69 6.92 -14.50 -9.51
CA TYR A 69 5.54 -14.80 -9.13
C TYR A 69 5.31 -14.76 -7.61
N ILE A 70 6.27 -15.23 -6.82
CA ILE A 70 6.17 -15.18 -5.35
C ILE A 70 6.21 -13.75 -4.84
N ARG A 71 7.07 -12.90 -5.41
CA ARG A 71 7.11 -11.46 -5.12
C ARG A 71 5.79 -10.79 -5.46
N LEU A 72 5.23 -11.10 -6.64
CA LEU A 72 3.95 -10.55 -7.08
C LEU A 72 2.83 -10.92 -6.11
N ILE A 73 2.74 -12.18 -5.71
CA ILE A 73 1.77 -12.64 -4.71
C ILE A 73 1.91 -11.85 -3.39
N ALA A 74 3.13 -11.66 -2.90
CA ALA A 74 3.38 -10.91 -1.67
C ALA A 74 2.97 -9.44 -1.78
N VAL A 75 3.25 -8.80 -2.92
CA VAL A 75 2.88 -7.40 -3.20
C VAL A 75 1.37 -7.26 -3.30
N GLU A 76 0.67 -8.15 -3.99
CA GLU A 76 -0.78 -8.07 -4.15
C GLU A 76 -1.53 -8.36 -2.83
N LEU A 77 -1.09 -9.32 -2.04
CA LEU A 77 -1.64 -9.54 -0.69
C LEU A 77 -1.43 -8.29 0.21
N GLN A 78 -0.26 -7.67 0.11
CA GLN A 78 0.02 -6.41 0.81
C GLN A 78 -0.86 -5.27 0.30
N ARG A 79 -1.13 -5.20 -0.99
CA ARG A 79 -2.00 -4.19 -1.59
C ARG A 79 -3.43 -4.31 -1.06
N ILE A 80 -3.96 -5.52 -1.00
CA ILE A 80 -5.28 -5.77 -0.39
C ILE A 80 -5.28 -5.32 1.08
N ALA A 81 -4.28 -5.71 1.85
CA ALA A 81 -4.16 -5.31 3.25
C ALA A 81 -4.05 -3.78 3.43
N SER A 82 -3.38 -3.10 2.51
CA SER A 82 -3.25 -1.64 2.48
C SER A 82 -4.57 -0.94 2.18
N HIS A 83 -5.31 -1.42 1.19
CA HIS A 83 -6.64 -0.89 0.85
C HIS A 83 -7.64 -1.08 1.99
N LEU A 84 -7.62 -2.24 2.64
CA LEU A 84 -8.45 -2.49 3.82
C LEU A 84 -8.08 -1.55 4.99
N MET A 85 -6.80 -1.25 5.18
CA MET A 85 -6.37 -0.29 6.19
C MET A 85 -6.88 1.13 5.88
N TRP A 86 -6.77 1.56 4.62
CA TRP A 86 -7.30 2.85 4.18
C TRP A 86 -8.81 2.93 4.36
N MET A 87 -9.55 1.94 3.87
CA MET A 87 -11.02 1.91 3.96
C MET A 87 -11.48 1.86 5.42
N GLY A 88 -10.78 1.10 6.25
CA GLY A 88 -11.04 1.03 7.69
C GLY A 88 -10.84 2.35 8.43
N ALA A 89 -9.86 3.17 8.01
CA ALA A 89 -9.67 4.52 8.53
C ALA A 89 -10.71 5.51 7.99
N TYR A 90 -11.06 5.39 6.71
CA TYR A 90 -12.01 6.28 6.06
C TYR A 90 -13.47 6.10 6.52
N GLY A 91 -13.85 4.87 6.88
CA GLY A 91 -15.19 4.54 7.36
C GLY A 91 -15.67 5.40 8.54
N PRO A 92 -14.93 5.48 9.65
CA PRO A 92 -15.26 6.35 10.78
C PRO A 92 -15.36 7.83 10.42
N ASP A 93 -14.47 8.33 9.57
CA ASP A 93 -14.48 9.73 9.13
C ASP A 93 -15.76 10.07 8.35
N THR A 94 -16.29 9.11 7.61
CA THR A 94 -17.55 9.23 6.88
C THR A 94 -18.79 8.84 7.71
N GLY A 95 -18.59 8.41 8.96
CA GLY A 95 -19.67 8.15 9.94
C GLY A 95 -20.08 6.69 10.08
N ASN A 96 -19.29 5.76 9.56
CA ASN A 96 -19.57 4.32 9.69
C ASN A 96 -18.41 3.58 10.38
N LEU A 97 -18.50 3.43 11.70
CA LEU A 97 -17.50 2.71 12.51
C LEU A 97 -17.44 1.21 12.20
N SER A 98 -18.53 0.60 11.75
CA SER A 98 -18.58 -0.82 11.43
C SER A 98 -17.62 -1.20 10.30
N VAL A 99 -17.43 -0.30 9.35
CA VAL A 99 -16.47 -0.48 8.26
C VAL A 99 -15.05 -0.72 8.80
N MET A 100 -14.63 0.04 9.81
CA MET A 100 -13.29 -0.13 10.41
C MET A 100 -13.12 -1.54 10.98
N VAL A 101 -14.11 -2.02 11.75
CA VAL A 101 -14.03 -3.35 12.39
C VAL A 101 -13.99 -4.46 11.34
N TRP A 102 -14.81 -4.35 10.32
CA TRP A 102 -14.86 -5.35 9.25
C TRP A 102 -13.58 -5.35 8.42
N CYS A 103 -13.11 -4.19 8.02
CA CYS A 103 -11.84 -4.07 7.27
C CYS A 103 -10.65 -4.66 8.05
N LEU A 104 -10.57 -4.41 9.34
CA LEU A 104 -9.52 -4.99 10.18
C LEU A 104 -9.63 -6.52 10.28
N ARG A 105 -10.85 -7.07 10.31
CA ARG A 105 -11.08 -8.51 10.31
C ARG A 105 -10.53 -9.17 9.04
N GLU A 106 -10.84 -8.65 7.85
CA GLU A 106 -10.34 -9.19 6.59
C GLU A 106 -8.85 -8.91 6.40
N ARG A 107 -8.38 -7.76 6.87
CA ARG A 107 -6.96 -7.43 6.86
C ARG A 107 -6.14 -8.46 7.63
N GLU A 108 -6.63 -8.96 8.76
CA GLU A 108 -5.97 -10.03 9.52
C GLU A 108 -5.73 -11.29 8.68
N MET A 109 -6.69 -11.69 7.85
CA MET A 109 -6.51 -12.85 6.96
C MET A 109 -5.35 -12.65 5.98
N MET A 110 -5.18 -11.44 5.45
CA MET A 110 -4.06 -11.11 4.56
C MET A 110 -2.74 -11.03 5.33
N MET A 111 -2.76 -10.46 6.53
CA MET A 111 -1.60 -10.37 7.40
C MET A 111 -1.07 -11.76 7.83
N ASP A 112 -1.95 -12.72 8.10
CA ASP A 112 -1.58 -14.11 8.39
C ASP A 112 -0.81 -14.75 7.21
N LEU A 113 -1.31 -14.56 5.99
CA LEU A 113 -0.63 -15.06 4.78
C LEU A 113 0.74 -14.41 4.59
N LEU A 114 0.82 -13.10 4.80
CA LEU A 114 2.09 -12.38 4.71
C LEU A 114 3.07 -12.77 5.82
N GLN A 115 2.57 -13.04 7.02
CA GLN A 115 3.38 -13.57 8.12
C GLN A 115 3.90 -14.97 7.82
N GLU A 116 3.09 -15.82 7.20
CA GLU A 116 3.49 -17.15 6.77
C GLU A 116 4.61 -17.07 5.72
N LEU A 117 4.53 -16.11 4.78
CA LEU A 117 5.56 -15.86 3.78
C LEU A 117 6.84 -15.26 4.37
N GLY A 118 6.70 -14.14 5.06
CA GLY A 118 7.83 -13.32 5.53
C GLY A 118 8.43 -13.78 6.87
N GLY A 119 7.65 -14.46 7.70
CA GLY A 119 8.01 -14.82 9.08
C GLY A 119 7.80 -13.70 10.08
N SER A 120 7.34 -12.54 9.64
CA SER A 120 7.00 -11.39 10.45
C SER A 120 5.62 -10.89 10.08
N ARG A 121 4.83 -10.47 11.07
CA ARG A 121 3.49 -9.92 10.83
C ARG A 121 3.51 -8.60 10.08
N MET A 122 4.59 -7.83 10.25
CA MET A 122 4.79 -6.52 9.62
C MET A 122 6.27 -6.33 9.30
N HIS A 123 6.56 -5.46 8.32
CA HIS A 123 7.93 -5.24 7.89
C HIS A 123 8.63 -6.56 7.52
N TYR A 124 8.10 -7.18 6.50
CA TYR A 124 8.39 -8.57 6.12
C TYR A 124 9.83 -8.78 5.66
N ASN A 125 10.43 -7.74 5.06
CA ASN A 125 11.76 -7.82 4.45
C ASN A 125 11.91 -9.12 3.64
N PHE A 126 10.88 -9.41 2.85
CA PHE A 126 10.70 -10.69 2.16
C PHE A 126 11.38 -10.74 0.79
N PRO A 127 11.19 -9.74 -0.11
CA PRO A 127 11.94 -9.69 -1.36
C PRO A 127 13.43 -9.48 -1.07
N ARG A 128 14.29 -10.09 -1.88
CA ARG A 128 15.75 -9.98 -1.83
C ARG A 128 16.28 -9.75 -3.22
N ILE A 129 17.42 -9.10 -3.35
CA ILE A 129 18.11 -8.97 -4.63
C ILE A 129 18.45 -10.38 -5.14
N GLY A 130 18.03 -10.68 -6.36
CA GLY A 130 18.15 -12.00 -6.99
C GLY A 130 17.04 -13.00 -6.64
N GLY A 131 16.01 -12.61 -5.86
CA GLY A 131 14.90 -13.50 -5.55
C GLY A 131 14.10 -13.15 -4.30
N VAL A 132 13.76 -14.14 -3.49
CA VAL A 132 12.97 -14.03 -2.27
C VAL A 132 13.70 -14.70 -1.10
N LYS A 133 13.33 -14.29 0.10
CA LYS A 133 13.94 -14.82 1.33
C LYS A 133 13.77 -16.35 1.50
N ARG A 134 12.64 -16.89 1.05
CA ARG A 134 12.30 -18.31 1.09
C ARG A 134 11.18 -18.62 0.10
N ASP A 135 11.05 -19.88 -0.28
CA ASP A 135 10.00 -20.37 -1.15
C ASP A 135 8.64 -20.42 -0.42
N LEU A 136 7.56 -20.66 -1.17
CA LEU A 136 6.22 -20.81 -0.63
C LEU A 136 6.14 -21.99 0.34
N PRO A 137 5.59 -21.81 1.54
CA PRO A 137 5.32 -22.91 2.45
C PRO A 137 4.36 -23.95 1.83
N HIS A 138 4.50 -25.21 2.25
CA HIS A 138 3.64 -26.28 1.76
C HIS A 138 2.14 -25.96 1.96
N GLY A 139 1.33 -26.09 0.90
CA GLY A 139 -0.11 -25.82 0.95
C GLY A 139 -0.49 -24.33 1.01
N PHE A 140 0.47 -23.40 0.93
CA PHE A 140 0.22 -21.96 0.97
C PHE A 140 -0.77 -21.51 -0.09
N ALA A 141 -0.60 -21.92 -1.34
CA ALA A 141 -1.46 -21.51 -2.46
C ALA A 141 -2.93 -21.90 -2.21
N GLN A 142 -3.19 -23.06 -1.62
CA GLN A 142 -4.55 -23.49 -1.30
C GLN A 142 -5.18 -22.65 -0.19
N ARG A 143 -4.41 -22.36 0.88
CA ARG A 143 -4.88 -21.49 1.97
C ARG A 143 -5.13 -20.08 1.51
N ALA A 144 -4.23 -19.54 0.69
CA ALA A 144 -4.38 -18.20 0.11
C ALA A 144 -5.64 -18.12 -0.76
N ARG A 145 -5.85 -19.10 -1.65
CA ARG A 145 -7.05 -19.16 -2.48
C ARG A 145 -8.32 -19.18 -1.66
N SER A 146 -8.41 -20.06 -0.65
CA SER A 146 -9.58 -20.15 0.21
C SER A 146 -9.89 -18.85 0.96
N LYS A 147 -8.85 -18.16 1.48
CA LYS A 147 -9.01 -16.85 2.15
C LYS A 147 -9.44 -15.76 1.16
N LEU A 148 -8.91 -15.76 -0.06
CA LEU A 148 -9.27 -14.81 -1.10
C LEU A 148 -10.70 -15.03 -1.62
N GLU A 149 -11.14 -16.28 -1.80
CA GLU A 149 -12.52 -16.60 -2.17
C GLU A 149 -13.52 -16.11 -1.11
N LEU A 150 -13.23 -16.32 0.16
CA LEU A 150 -14.03 -15.76 1.25
C LEU A 150 -14.03 -14.22 1.23
N PHE A 151 -12.89 -13.59 0.97
CA PHE A 151 -12.80 -12.15 0.86
C PHE A 151 -13.63 -11.59 -0.29
N LEU A 152 -13.60 -12.24 -1.46
CA LEU A 152 -14.43 -11.85 -2.63
C LEU A 152 -15.92 -11.87 -2.31
N GLN A 153 -16.40 -12.85 -1.55
CA GLN A 153 -17.80 -12.90 -1.11
C GLN A 153 -18.16 -11.72 -0.22
N ARG A 154 -17.22 -11.28 0.63
CA ARG A 154 -17.44 -10.19 1.57
C ARG A 154 -17.31 -8.79 0.97
N ILE A 155 -16.74 -8.66 -0.23
CA ILE A 155 -16.69 -7.35 -0.94
C ILE A 155 -18.11 -6.79 -1.13
N GLN A 156 -19.08 -7.62 -1.45
CA GLN A 156 -20.49 -7.21 -1.60
C GLN A 156 -21.07 -6.58 -0.32
N GLU A 157 -20.65 -7.07 0.85
CA GLU A 157 -21.05 -6.48 2.13
C GLU A 157 -20.50 -5.06 2.30
N TYR A 158 -19.28 -4.79 1.81
CA TYR A 158 -18.69 -3.44 1.83
C TYR A 158 -19.38 -2.50 0.85
N GLU A 159 -19.70 -2.98 -0.35
CA GLU A 159 -20.44 -2.19 -1.34
C GLU A 159 -21.77 -1.73 -0.74
N ALA A 160 -22.53 -2.64 -0.12
CA ALA A 160 -23.78 -2.28 0.55
C ALA A 160 -23.58 -1.27 1.69
N LEU A 161 -22.51 -1.40 2.49
CA LEU A 161 -22.22 -0.46 3.58
C LEU A 161 -21.93 0.97 3.13
N PHE A 162 -21.44 1.16 1.92
CA PHE A 162 -21.15 2.47 1.36
C PHE A 162 -22.29 2.97 0.45
N ASP A 163 -22.71 2.17 -0.50
CA ASP A 163 -23.64 2.57 -1.54
C ASP A 163 -25.07 2.79 -1.02
N GLU A 164 -25.48 2.03 0.00
CA GLU A 164 -26.79 2.15 0.63
C GLU A 164 -26.79 3.14 1.82
N SER A 165 -25.62 3.64 2.24
CA SER A 165 -25.50 4.53 3.38
C SER A 165 -25.84 5.97 3.02
N THR A 166 -27.02 6.44 3.39
CA THR A 166 -27.42 7.85 3.22
C THR A 166 -26.42 8.83 3.85
N VAL A 167 -25.84 8.48 5.01
CA VAL A 167 -24.85 9.32 5.70
C VAL A 167 -23.58 9.46 4.86
N PHE A 168 -23.11 8.35 4.30
CA PHE A 168 -21.94 8.35 3.42
C PHE A 168 -22.20 9.17 2.16
N LEU A 169 -23.32 8.93 1.49
CA LEU A 169 -23.67 9.64 0.26
C LEU A 169 -23.77 11.17 0.48
N VAL A 170 -24.44 11.61 1.53
CA VAL A 170 -24.58 13.05 1.83
C VAL A 170 -23.22 13.70 2.16
N ARG A 171 -22.28 12.97 2.76
CA ARG A 171 -20.96 13.48 3.12
C ARG A 171 -19.95 13.48 1.98
N THR A 172 -20.18 12.69 0.94
CA THR A 172 -19.21 12.49 -0.15
C THR A 172 -19.66 13.05 -1.48
N GLN A 173 -20.96 13.01 -1.79
CA GLN A 173 -21.47 13.51 -3.07
C GLN A 173 -21.32 15.01 -3.20
N GLY A 174 -20.65 15.45 -4.27
CA GLY A 174 -20.42 16.86 -4.56
C GLY A 174 -19.37 17.53 -3.66
N VAL A 175 -18.69 16.77 -2.80
CA VAL A 175 -17.64 17.28 -1.91
C VAL A 175 -16.27 16.99 -2.50
N GLY A 176 -15.36 17.99 -2.47
CA GLY A 176 -13.97 17.81 -2.92
C GLY A 176 -13.82 17.66 -4.44
N TYR A 177 -14.80 18.11 -5.22
CA TYR A 177 -14.70 18.08 -6.67
C TYR A 177 -13.61 19.03 -7.16
N ALA A 178 -12.68 18.53 -7.96
CA ALA A 178 -11.67 19.30 -8.65
C ALA A 178 -11.69 18.99 -10.16
N LYS A 179 -11.48 20.03 -10.98
CA LYS A 179 -11.44 19.86 -12.44
C LYS A 179 -10.14 19.19 -12.87
N ALA A 180 -10.17 18.39 -13.94
CA ALA A 180 -9.00 17.70 -14.49
C ALA A 180 -7.84 18.67 -14.77
N GLU A 181 -8.11 19.82 -15.39
CA GLU A 181 -7.09 20.83 -15.69
C GLU A 181 -6.41 21.38 -14.42
N GLU A 182 -7.19 21.63 -13.38
CA GLU A 182 -6.70 22.12 -12.10
C GLU A 182 -5.80 21.08 -11.43
N MET A 183 -6.21 19.81 -11.45
CA MET A 183 -5.42 18.70 -10.90
C MET A 183 -4.08 18.52 -11.64
N VAL A 184 -4.10 18.58 -12.97
CA VAL A 184 -2.87 18.50 -13.79
C VAL A 184 -1.94 19.66 -13.47
N ASN A 185 -2.45 20.88 -13.39
CA ASN A 185 -1.65 22.07 -13.08
C ASN A 185 -1.03 22.04 -11.68
N HIS A 186 -1.65 21.34 -10.74
CA HIS A 186 -1.11 21.11 -9.38
C HIS A 186 -0.22 19.86 -9.26
N GLY A 187 0.05 19.14 -10.36
CA GLY A 187 0.87 17.96 -10.37
C GLY A 187 0.25 16.75 -9.65
N VAL A 188 -1.06 16.69 -9.56
CA VAL A 188 -1.77 15.54 -8.99
C VAL A 188 -1.57 14.32 -9.88
N SER A 189 -1.34 13.15 -9.28
CA SER A 189 -1.14 11.89 -9.98
C SER A 189 -1.96 10.76 -9.34
N GLY A 190 -1.90 9.56 -9.95
CA GLY A 190 -2.51 8.35 -9.43
C GLY A 190 -4.04 8.35 -9.41
N PRO A 191 -4.68 7.64 -8.46
CA PRO A 191 -6.13 7.43 -8.44
C PRO A 191 -6.96 8.71 -8.42
N ASN A 192 -6.49 9.77 -7.76
CA ASN A 192 -7.19 11.05 -7.72
C ASN A 192 -7.28 11.68 -9.11
N LEU A 193 -6.19 11.66 -9.88
CA LEU A 193 -6.17 12.19 -11.24
C LEU A 193 -7.04 11.33 -12.17
N MET A 194 -6.99 10.00 -12.02
CA MET A 194 -7.83 9.07 -12.78
C MET A 194 -9.32 9.26 -12.46
N ALA A 195 -9.68 9.58 -11.21
CA ALA A 195 -11.04 9.93 -10.82
C ALA A 195 -11.56 11.19 -11.52
N ALA A 196 -10.68 12.10 -11.93
CA ALA A 196 -11.03 13.26 -12.78
C ALA A 196 -11.07 12.94 -14.29
N CYS A 197 -11.12 11.65 -14.66
CA CYS A 197 -11.16 11.15 -16.04
C CYS A 197 -9.90 11.49 -16.87
N VAL A 198 -8.77 11.76 -16.25
CA VAL A 198 -7.49 11.91 -16.94
C VAL A 198 -6.83 10.54 -17.06
N ASN A 199 -6.61 10.10 -18.29
CA ASN A 199 -5.90 8.84 -18.55
C ASN A 199 -4.39 9.03 -18.34
N TYR A 200 -3.95 8.85 -17.12
CA TYR A 200 -2.55 8.95 -16.73
C TYR A 200 -2.16 7.75 -15.87
N ASP A 201 -1.54 6.77 -16.49
CA ASP A 201 -0.99 5.61 -15.82
C ASP A 201 0.48 5.44 -16.20
N VAL A 202 1.37 5.56 -15.23
CA VAL A 202 2.84 5.47 -15.43
C VAL A 202 3.34 4.06 -15.75
N ARG A 203 2.45 3.07 -15.75
CA ARG A 203 2.75 1.68 -16.10
C ARG A 203 2.62 1.38 -17.59
N TRP A 204 2.07 2.33 -18.37
CA TRP A 204 1.84 2.25 -19.81
C TRP A 204 2.58 3.33 -20.57
#